data_2d762bb0c53c279ace422fb70281bd90
#
_entry.id   2d762bb0c53c279ace422fb70281bd90
#
_cell.length_a   1.000
_cell.length_b   1.000
_cell.length_c   1.000
_cell.angle_alpha   90.00
_cell.angle_beta   90.00
_cell.angle_gamma   90.00
#
_symmetry.space_group_name_H-M   'P 1'
#
loop_
_entity.id
_entity.type
_entity.pdbx_description
1 polymer ?
#
loop_
_entity_poly.entity_id
_entity_poly.type
_entity_poly.pdbx_seq_one_letter_code
_entity_poly.pdbx_strand_id
1 'polypeptide(L)'
;MVINFNGINFELDASDRCAAVVKGDYSGAVTVPAAVQYDGVEYYVSAVGEAAFASCAGLQSVALPESVRAIGASAFKGCEALHSVALADKVLIIGNGAFAGCTALTSIRLPEYLVGIEASLFDGCTALERVEIGSSIDIVDEYAFCGCEALREIILPEGVKSIGSWAFRGCKSLRRIVLPASVGAINKGAFWECEALEEFILPPCVNILEQGLLAKCVSLKKVDIHDGVLSVGYGAFYYCPSLVEVHLPASLQSVEEQAFRGCTALRRLQIDAEAAPMCSRDIADAAVYANAVLYVPKGCVGEYGFARVWNKFENVEEI
;
A
#
# COMPACT_ATOMS: atom_id res chain seq x y z
N MET A 1 20.11 30.39 9.50
CA MET A 1 21.20 30.25 10.51
C MET A 1 20.85 29.12 11.44
N VAL A 2 21.81 28.26 11.80
CA VAL A 2 21.54 27.11 12.70
C VAL A 2 22.00 27.47 14.13
N ILE A 3 21.12 27.13 15.09
CA ILE A 3 21.41 27.27 16.53
C ILE A 3 21.13 25.94 17.24
N ASN A 4 21.71 25.74 18.42
CA ASN A 4 21.33 24.67 19.35
C ASN A 4 20.55 25.28 20.52
N PHE A 5 19.35 24.74 20.76
CA PHE A 5 18.52 25.13 21.89
C PHE A 5 18.05 23.88 22.64
N ASN A 6 18.47 23.74 23.89
CA ASN A 6 18.17 22.58 24.74
C ASN A 6 18.48 21.21 24.09
N GLY A 7 19.60 21.13 23.35
CA GLY A 7 20.04 19.90 22.70
C GLY A 7 19.40 19.62 21.33
N ILE A 8 18.51 20.49 20.85
CA ILE A 8 17.88 20.38 19.54
C ILE A 8 18.46 21.47 18.63
N ASN A 9 18.81 21.10 17.40
CA ASN A 9 19.29 22.02 16.38
C ASN A 9 18.12 22.62 15.61
N PHE A 10 18.12 23.94 15.47
CA PHE A 10 17.10 24.69 14.73
C PHE A 10 17.74 25.54 13.66
N GLU A 11 17.20 25.51 12.47
CA GLU A 11 17.45 26.52 11.45
C GLU A 11 16.44 27.66 11.62
N LEU A 12 16.96 28.89 11.76
CA LEU A 12 16.14 30.08 11.95
C LEU A 12 15.96 30.82 10.63
N ASP A 13 14.73 31.17 10.31
CA ASP A 13 14.35 32.11 9.26
C ASP A 13 13.96 33.45 9.89
N ALA A 14 14.83 34.45 9.70
CA ALA A 14 14.63 35.78 10.28
C ALA A 14 13.52 36.58 9.55
N SER A 15 13.19 36.23 8.29
CA SER A 15 12.16 36.92 7.51
C SER A 15 10.77 36.68 8.07
N ASP A 16 10.48 35.43 8.44
CA ASP A 16 9.17 34.98 8.88
C ASP A 16 9.11 34.70 10.39
N ARG A 17 10.25 34.86 11.08
CA ARG A 17 10.42 34.48 12.51
C ARG A 17 10.02 33.03 12.76
N CYS A 18 10.38 32.16 11.85
CA CYS A 18 10.13 30.73 11.95
C CYS A 18 11.42 29.95 12.25
N ALA A 19 11.25 28.80 12.87
CA ALA A 19 12.32 27.84 13.10
C ALA A 19 11.92 26.46 12.61
N ALA A 20 12.86 25.73 12.03
CA ALA A 20 12.71 24.32 11.68
C ALA A 20 13.71 23.47 12.45
N VAL A 21 13.27 22.33 12.97
CA VAL A 21 14.21 21.33 13.51
C VAL A 21 15.05 20.80 12.37
N VAL A 22 16.38 20.78 12.55
CA VAL A 22 17.32 20.28 11.55
C VAL A 22 18.17 19.14 12.10
N LYS A 23 18.93 18.51 11.23
CA LYS A 23 19.69 17.29 11.52
C LYS A 23 20.56 17.42 12.77
N GLY A 24 20.48 16.41 13.62
CA GLY A 24 21.29 16.23 14.81
C GLY A 24 21.32 14.76 15.24
N ASP A 25 22.09 14.48 16.29
CA ASP A 25 22.11 13.18 16.96
C ASP A 25 21.15 13.23 18.15
N TYR A 26 19.98 12.64 18.02
CA TYR A 26 18.93 12.66 19.03
C TYR A 26 18.69 11.27 19.59
N SER A 27 18.41 11.20 20.89
CA SER A 27 18.14 9.93 21.58
C SER A 27 17.13 10.10 22.71
N GLY A 28 16.50 8.99 23.14
CA GLY A 28 15.50 9.00 24.20
C GLY A 28 14.22 9.71 23.78
N ALA A 29 13.58 10.43 24.70
CA ALA A 29 12.38 11.19 24.48
C ALA A 29 12.73 12.66 24.13
N VAL A 30 12.26 13.15 23.01
CA VAL A 30 12.48 14.53 22.55
C VAL A 30 11.16 15.28 22.56
N THR A 31 11.13 16.43 23.23
CA THR A 31 10.01 17.38 23.18
C THR A 31 10.47 18.64 22.45
N VAL A 32 9.90 18.87 21.28
CA VAL A 32 10.19 20.05 20.46
C VAL A 32 9.42 21.25 21.04
N PRO A 33 10.08 22.37 21.40
CA PRO A 33 9.40 23.55 21.94
C PRO A 33 8.58 24.26 20.86
N ALA A 34 7.53 24.98 21.26
CA ALA A 34 6.70 25.77 20.33
C ALA A 34 7.47 26.99 19.74
N ALA A 35 8.47 27.50 20.48
CA ALA A 35 9.32 28.60 20.05
C ALA A 35 10.72 28.49 20.65
N VAL A 36 11.68 29.12 20.00
CA VAL A 36 13.06 29.28 20.47
C VAL A 36 13.45 30.73 20.50
N GLN A 37 14.32 31.11 21.47
CA GLN A 37 14.84 32.48 21.62
C GLN A 37 16.25 32.57 21.07
N TYR A 38 16.50 33.57 20.22
CA TYR A 38 17.85 33.87 19.75
C TYR A 38 18.03 35.38 19.60
N ASP A 39 19.07 35.93 20.22
CA ASP A 39 19.42 37.36 20.20
C ASP A 39 18.23 38.29 20.54
N GLY A 40 17.44 37.91 21.56
CA GLY A 40 16.26 38.67 21.98
C GLY A 40 15.04 38.56 21.07
N VAL A 41 15.11 37.76 20.01
CA VAL A 41 14.01 37.51 19.07
C VAL A 41 13.42 36.11 19.29
N GLU A 42 12.09 36.01 19.30
CA GLU A 42 11.37 34.76 19.36
C GLU A 42 11.09 34.22 17.94
N TYR A 43 11.39 32.92 17.74
CA TYR A 43 11.15 32.19 16.49
C TYR A 43 10.22 31.01 16.75
N TYR A 44 9.08 30.94 16.08
CA TYR A 44 8.11 29.88 16.23
C TYR A 44 8.53 28.62 15.46
N VAL A 45 8.49 27.46 16.11
CA VAL A 45 8.85 26.19 15.47
C VAL A 45 7.69 25.77 14.57
N SER A 46 7.86 25.91 13.28
CA SER A 46 6.82 25.66 12.26
C SER A 46 7.02 24.38 11.45
N ALA A 47 8.22 23.78 11.51
CA ALA A 47 8.53 22.59 10.72
C ALA A 47 9.56 21.66 11.41
N VAL A 48 9.47 20.39 11.03
CA VAL A 48 10.57 19.42 11.14
C VAL A 48 11.20 19.32 9.75
N GLY A 49 12.47 19.68 9.62
CA GLY A 49 13.18 19.71 8.35
C GLY A 49 13.43 18.32 7.74
N GLU A 50 13.89 18.31 6.49
CA GLU A 50 14.30 17.09 5.81
C GLU A 50 15.38 16.36 6.61
N ALA A 51 15.21 15.04 6.80
CA ALA A 51 16.11 14.15 7.51
C ALA A 51 16.52 14.64 8.93
N ALA A 52 15.70 15.48 9.57
CA ALA A 52 16.05 16.12 10.85
C ALA A 52 16.43 15.12 11.95
N PHE A 53 15.71 14.02 12.06
CA PHE A 53 15.97 12.92 13.01
C PHE A 53 16.48 11.65 12.31
N ALA A 54 16.82 11.71 11.01
CA ALA A 54 17.15 10.50 10.25
C ALA A 54 18.32 9.74 10.89
N SER A 55 18.14 8.41 11.00
CA SER A 55 19.10 7.45 11.58
C SER A 55 19.41 7.69 13.07
N CYS A 56 18.56 8.39 13.80
CA CYS A 56 18.64 8.50 15.25
C CYS A 56 18.14 7.19 15.89
N ALA A 57 18.97 6.13 15.84
CA ALA A 57 18.58 4.78 16.27
C ALA A 57 18.18 4.70 17.76
N GLY A 58 18.67 5.63 18.61
CA GLY A 58 18.31 5.73 20.02
C GLY A 58 17.12 6.63 20.33
N LEU A 59 16.48 7.23 19.32
CA LEU A 59 15.31 8.09 19.50
C LEU A 59 14.08 7.24 19.82
N GLN A 60 13.45 7.46 20.96
CA GLN A 60 12.34 6.63 21.46
C GLN A 60 10.97 7.26 21.22
N SER A 61 10.87 8.56 21.45
CA SER A 61 9.62 9.28 21.23
C SER A 61 9.85 10.74 20.87
N VAL A 62 8.91 11.33 20.10
CA VAL A 62 8.94 12.75 19.76
C VAL A 62 7.55 13.35 19.99
N ALA A 63 7.53 14.48 20.71
CA ALA A 63 6.34 15.32 20.84
C ALA A 63 6.55 16.61 20.04
N LEU A 64 5.67 16.89 19.09
CA LEU A 64 5.67 18.10 18.26
C LEU A 64 4.67 19.11 18.80
N PRO A 65 5.00 20.41 18.79
CA PRO A 65 4.07 21.46 19.20
C PRO A 65 3.00 21.73 18.13
N GLU A 66 1.88 22.31 18.56
CA GLU A 66 0.74 22.67 17.70
C GLU A 66 1.07 23.72 16.61
N SER A 67 2.26 24.33 16.68
CA SER A 67 2.75 25.27 15.66
C SER A 67 3.29 24.59 14.40
N VAL A 68 3.65 23.30 14.47
CA VAL A 68 4.21 22.56 13.33
C VAL A 68 3.17 22.37 12.25
N ARG A 69 3.54 22.68 11.00
CA ARG A 69 2.72 22.56 9.79
C ARG A 69 3.28 21.56 8.78
N ALA A 70 4.58 21.28 8.84
CA ALA A 70 5.25 20.41 7.89
C ALA A 70 6.28 19.51 8.56
N ILE A 71 6.35 18.27 8.07
CA ILE A 71 7.39 17.31 8.38
C ILE A 71 8.06 16.97 7.05
N GLY A 72 9.36 17.22 6.96
CA GLY A 72 10.15 17.03 5.75
C GLY A 72 10.34 15.57 5.35
N ALA A 73 10.79 15.35 4.12
CA ALA A 73 11.13 14.02 3.62
C ALA A 73 12.16 13.33 4.52
N SER A 74 11.99 12.03 4.74
CA SER A 74 12.91 11.21 5.56
C SER A 74 13.14 11.73 6.99
N ALA A 75 12.27 12.59 7.51
CA ALA A 75 12.50 13.29 8.79
C ALA A 75 12.86 12.35 9.96
N PHE A 76 12.23 11.16 10.03
CA PHE A 76 12.47 10.13 11.05
C PHE A 76 13.00 8.82 10.45
N LYS A 77 13.46 8.84 9.20
CA LYS A 77 13.90 7.62 8.50
C LYS A 77 14.96 6.88 9.29
N GLY A 78 14.72 5.57 9.55
CA GLY A 78 15.68 4.71 10.27
C GLY A 78 15.79 5.00 11.76
N CYS A 79 14.78 5.63 12.38
CA CYS A 79 14.70 5.75 13.84
C CYS A 79 14.15 4.42 14.40
N GLU A 80 15.04 3.42 14.51
CA GLU A 80 14.66 2.04 14.81
C GLU A 80 14.00 1.87 16.20
N ALA A 81 14.36 2.69 17.19
CA ALA A 81 13.78 2.65 18.54
C ALA A 81 12.52 3.54 18.69
N LEU A 82 12.11 4.26 17.65
CA LEU A 82 11.00 5.19 17.72
C LEU A 82 9.68 4.41 17.82
N HIS A 83 9.08 4.38 19.00
CA HIS A 83 7.82 3.69 19.27
C HIS A 83 6.59 4.60 19.25
N SER A 84 6.77 5.93 19.39
CA SER A 84 5.66 6.88 19.38
C SER A 84 6.07 8.26 18.86
N VAL A 85 5.17 8.87 18.08
CA VAL A 85 5.26 10.27 17.66
C VAL A 85 3.92 10.93 17.89
N ALA A 86 3.91 12.01 18.69
CA ALA A 86 2.73 12.84 18.83
C ALA A 86 2.76 13.93 17.75
N LEU A 87 2.00 13.70 16.68
CA LEU A 87 1.82 14.65 15.58
C LEU A 87 0.82 15.72 15.99
N ALA A 88 1.11 16.97 15.66
CA ALA A 88 0.16 18.06 15.82
C ALA A 88 -0.99 17.93 14.80
N ASP A 89 -2.23 18.19 15.21
CA ASP A 89 -3.41 18.09 14.33
C ASP A 89 -3.36 19.05 13.12
N LYS A 90 -2.54 20.09 13.23
CA LYS A 90 -2.37 21.13 12.20
C LYS A 90 -1.27 20.86 11.17
N VAL A 91 -0.62 19.70 11.22
CA VAL A 91 0.33 19.28 10.18
C VAL A 91 -0.43 19.03 8.89
N LEU A 92 0.02 19.67 7.81
CA LEU A 92 -0.60 19.62 6.49
C LEU A 92 0.20 18.76 5.50
N ILE A 93 1.50 18.58 5.76
CA ILE A 93 2.42 17.89 4.87
C ILE A 93 3.32 16.97 5.70
N ILE A 94 3.43 15.72 5.27
CA ILE A 94 4.42 14.77 5.76
C ILE A 94 5.13 14.22 4.52
N GLY A 95 6.42 14.51 4.37
CA GLY A 95 7.16 14.18 3.14
C GLY A 95 7.47 12.70 2.97
N ASN A 96 7.93 12.36 1.76
CA ASN A 96 8.27 11.00 1.37
C ASN A 96 9.20 10.32 2.37
N GLY A 97 8.88 9.06 2.72
CA GLY A 97 9.70 8.25 3.61
C GLY A 97 9.92 8.81 5.01
N ALA A 98 9.06 9.74 5.46
CA ALA A 98 9.29 10.43 6.73
C ALA A 98 9.45 9.48 7.92
N PHE A 99 8.77 8.33 7.94
CA PHE A 99 8.89 7.31 8.97
C PHE A 99 9.48 5.98 8.46
N ALA A 100 10.08 5.97 7.25
CA ALA A 100 10.62 4.73 6.69
C ALA A 100 11.65 4.08 7.61
N GLY A 101 11.50 2.78 7.88
CA GLY A 101 12.41 2.03 8.77
C GLY A 101 12.26 2.32 10.26
N CYS A 102 11.16 2.92 10.70
CA CYS A 102 10.82 3.04 12.12
C CYS A 102 10.29 1.70 12.65
N THR A 103 11.18 0.73 12.84
CA THR A 103 10.84 -0.68 13.09
C THR A 103 10.15 -0.94 14.42
N ALA A 104 10.28 -0.03 15.41
CA ALA A 104 9.58 -0.12 16.70
C ALA A 104 8.25 0.65 16.74
N LEU A 105 7.87 1.38 15.68
CA LEU A 105 6.62 2.15 15.66
C LEU A 105 5.43 1.19 15.54
N THR A 106 4.58 1.16 16.58
CA THR A 106 3.44 0.24 16.64
C THR A 106 2.13 0.86 16.19
N SER A 107 1.97 2.15 16.40
CA SER A 107 0.77 2.87 15.97
C SER A 107 1.07 4.34 15.72
N ILE A 108 0.28 4.94 14.83
CA ILE A 108 0.33 6.38 14.57
C ILE A 108 -1.06 6.89 14.19
N ARG A 109 -1.39 8.12 14.62
CA ARG A 109 -2.54 8.86 14.16
C ARG A 109 -2.07 9.95 13.19
N LEU A 110 -2.54 9.90 11.95
CA LEU A 110 -2.26 10.92 10.95
C LEU A 110 -3.16 12.15 11.17
N PRO A 111 -2.64 13.36 10.89
CA PRO A 111 -3.42 14.59 10.98
C PRO A 111 -4.64 14.57 10.06
N GLU A 112 -5.75 15.17 10.50
CA GLU A 112 -7.04 15.16 9.79
C GLU A 112 -6.99 15.82 8.41
N TYR A 113 -6.17 16.87 8.25
CA TYR A 113 -6.08 17.64 7.01
C TYR A 113 -4.98 17.19 6.05
N LEU A 114 -4.34 16.07 6.35
CA LEU A 114 -3.35 15.49 5.44
C LEU A 114 -4.06 14.96 4.18
N VAL A 115 -3.59 15.37 3.00
CA VAL A 115 -4.25 15.05 1.72
C VAL A 115 -3.76 13.73 1.13
N GLY A 116 -2.50 13.34 1.36
CA GLY A 116 -1.91 12.12 0.81
C GLY A 116 -1.12 11.34 1.84
N ILE A 117 -1.05 10.03 1.65
CA ILE A 117 -0.05 9.16 2.29
C ILE A 117 1.07 9.03 1.28
N GLU A 118 2.13 9.81 1.49
CA GLU A 118 3.22 9.99 0.56
C GLU A 118 4.06 8.72 0.33
N ALA A 119 4.84 8.72 -0.76
CA ALA A 119 5.66 7.57 -1.14
C ALA A 119 6.59 7.11 -0.01
N SER A 120 6.61 5.80 0.23
CA SER A 120 7.43 5.14 1.26
C SER A 120 7.21 5.66 2.69
N LEU A 121 6.09 6.33 2.99
CA LEU A 121 5.89 7.00 4.28
C LEU A 121 6.20 6.09 5.47
N PHE A 122 5.74 4.84 5.44
CA PHE A 122 5.94 3.82 6.47
C PHE A 122 6.70 2.59 5.94
N ASP A 123 7.47 2.73 4.86
CA ASP A 123 8.23 1.61 4.29
C ASP A 123 9.14 0.98 5.35
N GLY A 124 8.99 -0.34 5.58
CA GLY A 124 9.76 -1.08 6.57
C GLY A 124 9.40 -0.83 8.04
N CYS A 125 8.24 -0.23 8.34
CA CYS A 125 7.72 -0.13 9.71
C CYS A 125 7.16 -1.49 10.16
N THR A 126 8.04 -2.45 10.41
CA THR A 126 7.67 -3.87 10.61
C THR A 126 6.75 -4.14 11.80
N ALA A 127 6.83 -3.32 12.86
CA ALA A 127 5.97 -3.43 14.05
C ALA A 127 4.66 -2.62 13.95
N LEU A 128 4.40 -1.91 12.84
CA LEU A 128 3.22 -1.06 12.72
C LEU A 128 1.95 -1.89 12.62
N GLU A 129 1.14 -1.88 13.69
CA GLU A 129 -0.11 -2.64 13.77
C GLU A 129 -1.33 -1.82 13.37
N ARG A 130 -1.31 -0.50 13.61
CA ARG A 130 -2.46 0.39 13.45
C ARG A 130 -2.06 1.77 12.94
N VAL A 131 -2.81 2.26 11.95
CA VAL A 131 -2.75 3.65 11.48
C VAL A 131 -4.16 4.24 11.50
N GLU A 132 -4.33 5.36 12.20
CA GLU A 132 -5.55 6.14 12.14
C GLU A 132 -5.41 7.18 11.04
N ILE A 133 -6.28 7.12 10.02
CA ILE A 133 -6.21 7.93 8.81
C ILE A 133 -7.33 8.96 8.84
N GLY A 134 -6.99 10.23 8.60
CA GLY A 134 -7.96 11.33 8.47
C GLY A 134 -8.81 11.21 7.20
N SER A 135 -9.96 11.90 7.19
CA SER A 135 -10.94 11.82 6.10
C SER A 135 -10.52 12.52 4.80
N SER A 136 -9.47 13.35 4.85
CA SER A 136 -9.01 14.17 3.71
C SER A 136 -8.07 13.43 2.74
N ILE A 137 -7.64 12.21 3.08
CA ILE A 137 -6.71 11.43 2.23
C ILE A 137 -7.38 11.04 0.91
N ASP A 138 -6.76 11.38 -0.22
CA ASP A 138 -7.20 11.01 -1.55
C ASP A 138 -6.23 10.09 -2.31
N ILE A 139 -5.01 9.90 -1.81
CA ILE A 139 -4.01 9.00 -2.39
C ILE A 139 -3.25 8.22 -1.30
N VAL A 140 -3.00 6.94 -1.59
CA VAL A 140 -1.98 6.12 -0.92
C VAL A 140 -0.90 5.88 -1.96
N ASP A 141 0.27 6.50 -1.79
CA ASP A 141 1.29 6.53 -2.84
C ASP A 141 2.19 5.28 -2.81
N GLU A 142 3.16 5.24 -3.71
CA GLU A 142 4.05 4.09 -3.94
C GLU A 142 4.83 3.70 -2.67
N TYR A 143 4.86 2.39 -2.34
CA TYR A 143 5.52 1.82 -1.15
C TYR A 143 5.03 2.37 0.20
N ALA A 144 3.92 3.08 0.26
CA ALA A 144 3.49 3.81 1.47
C ALA A 144 3.48 2.96 2.75
N PHE A 145 3.08 1.70 2.68
CA PHE A 145 3.06 0.71 3.76
C PHE A 145 3.88 -0.55 3.42
N CYS A 146 4.82 -0.46 2.50
CA CYS A 146 5.62 -1.63 2.10
C CYS A 146 6.38 -2.19 3.32
N GLY A 147 6.28 -3.50 3.54
CA GLY A 147 6.95 -4.16 4.68
C GLY A 147 6.36 -3.86 6.05
N CYS A 148 5.16 -3.29 6.16
CA CYS A 148 4.43 -3.18 7.42
C CYS A 148 3.88 -4.56 7.83
N GLU A 149 4.78 -5.46 8.25
CA GLU A 149 4.47 -6.88 8.44
C GLU A 149 3.40 -7.13 9.52
N ALA A 150 3.34 -6.29 10.56
CA ALA A 150 2.40 -6.41 11.67
C ALA A 150 1.02 -5.77 11.40
N LEU A 151 0.84 -5.04 10.28
CA LEU A 151 -0.40 -4.35 9.96
C LEU A 151 -1.52 -5.35 9.70
N ARG A 152 -2.54 -5.35 10.57
CA ARG A 152 -3.63 -6.34 10.54
C ARG A 152 -4.86 -5.87 9.79
N GLU A 153 -5.13 -4.59 9.90
CA GLU A 153 -6.25 -3.91 9.25
C GLU A 153 -5.89 -2.46 8.96
N ILE A 154 -6.51 -1.91 7.94
CA ILE A 154 -6.45 -0.49 7.62
C ILE A 154 -7.79 -0.07 7.04
N ILE A 155 -8.29 1.07 7.49
CA ILE A 155 -9.54 1.65 7.00
C ILE A 155 -9.16 2.89 6.18
N LEU A 156 -9.41 2.81 4.88
CA LEU A 156 -9.20 3.93 3.97
C LEU A 156 -10.47 4.78 3.89
N PRO A 157 -10.37 6.11 3.92
CA PRO A 157 -11.53 6.99 3.80
C PRO A 157 -12.12 6.96 2.38
N GLU A 158 -13.41 7.29 2.27
CA GLU A 158 -14.16 7.30 1.01
C GLU A 158 -13.61 8.27 -0.06
N GLY A 159 -12.68 9.15 0.30
CA GLY A 159 -12.01 10.08 -0.61
C GLY A 159 -10.88 9.47 -1.45
N VAL A 160 -10.35 8.30 -1.07
CA VAL A 160 -9.18 7.70 -1.73
C VAL A 160 -9.49 7.32 -3.17
N LYS A 161 -8.72 7.84 -4.12
CA LYS A 161 -8.89 7.65 -5.57
C LYS A 161 -7.91 6.65 -6.16
N SER A 162 -6.72 6.52 -5.55
CA SER A 162 -5.69 5.62 -6.08
C SER A 162 -4.81 5.01 -5.00
N ILE A 163 -4.35 3.79 -5.30
CA ILE A 163 -3.37 3.04 -4.51
C ILE A 163 -2.14 2.83 -5.38
N GLY A 164 -1.01 3.32 -4.92
CA GLY A 164 0.27 3.30 -5.61
C GLY A 164 0.88 1.91 -5.75
N SER A 165 1.91 1.80 -6.58
CA SER A 165 2.63 0.54 -6.78
C SER A 165 3.26 0.07 -5.47
N TRP A 166 3.11 -1.22 -5.16
CA TRP A 166 3.72 -1.81 -3.96
C TRP A 166 3.26 -1.20 -2.62
N ALA A 167 2.17 -0.44 -2.61
CA ALA A 167 1.75 0.34 -1.44
C ALA A 167 1.58 -0.51 -0.17
N PHE A 168 1.04 -1.72 -0.28
CA PHE A 168 0.86 -2.67 0.82
C PHE A 168 1.70 -3.95 0.65
N ARG A 169 2.77 -3.89 -0.18
CA ARG A 169 3.62 -5.07 -0.38
C ARG A 169 4.19 -5.56 0.94
N GLY A 170 4.06 -6.88 1.20
CA GLY A 170 4.62 -7.48 2.40
C GLY A 170 3.91 -7.12 3.70
N CYS A 171 2.67 -6.62 3.64
CA CYS A 171 1.79 -6.52 4.80
C CYS A 171 1.29 -7.92 5.19
N LYS A 172 2.19 -8.76 5.74
CA LYS A 172 1.98 -10.18 5.93
C LYS A 172 0.82 -10.52 6.87
N SER A 173 0.51 -9.63 7.81
CA SER A 173 -0.58 -9.81 8.79
C SER A 173 -1.92 -9.24 8.33
N LEU A 174 -1.99 -8.57 7.17
CA LEU A 174 -3.20 -7.92 6.65
C LEU A 174 -4.21 -8.98 6.21
N ARG A 175 -5.24 -9.20 7.03
CA ARG A 175 -6.26 -10.23 6.78
C ARG A 175 -7.40 -9.76 5.89
N ARG A 176 -7.71 -8.48 5.99
CA ARG A 176 -8.81 -7.86 5.26
C ARG A 176 -8.47 -6.40 4.97
N ILE A 177 -8.86 -5.97 3.79
CA ILE A 177 -8.90 -4.55 3.43
C ILE A 177 -10.25 -4.23 2.79
N VAL A 178 -10.85 -3.12 3.19
CA VAL A 178 -12.02 -2.57 2.54
C VAL A 178 -11.59 -1.36 1.74
N LEU A 179 -11.70 -1.48 0.43
CA LEU A 179 -11.35 -0.40 -0.49
C LEU A 179 -12.61 0.41 -0.79
N PRO A 180 -12.56 1.75 -0.66
CA PRO A 180 -13.71 2.60 -0.96
C PRO A 180 -14.07 2.57 -2.46
N ALA A 181 -15.35 2.79 -2.77
CA ALA A 181 -15.85 2.79 -4.14
C ALA A 181 -15.23 3.90 -5.02
N SER A 182 -14.65 4.92 -4.40
CA SER A 182 -13.93 6.01 -5.07
C SER A 182 -12.59 5.61 -5.69
N VAL A 183 -12.03 4.44 -5.31
CA VAL A 183 -10.76 3.95 -5.86
C VAL A 183 -10.95 3.58 -7.32
N GLY A 184 -10.29 4.33 -8.21
CA GLY A 184 -10.30 4.12 -9.66
C GLY A 184 -9.02 3.49 -10.20
N ALA A 185 -7.95 3.42 -9.41
CA ALA A 185 -6.70 2.80 -9.80
C ALA A 185 -6.03 2.08 -8.63
N ILE A 186 -5.60 0.84 -8.88
CA ILE A 186 -4.74 0.07 -7.98
C ILE A 186 -3.55 -0.40 -8.80
N ASN A 187 -2.38 0.12 -8.47
CA ASN A 187 -1.21 -0.07 -9.29
C ASN A 187 -0.47 -1.39 -9.00
N LYS A 188 0.57 -1.63 -9.81
CA LYS A 188 1.39 -2.83 -9.82
C LYS A 188 1.79 -3.30 -8.42
N GLY A 189 1.53 -4.59 -8.13
CA GLY A 189 1.99 -5.26 -6.91
C GLY A 189 1.46 -4.66 -5.61
N ALA A 190 0.38 -3.87 -5.67
CA ALA A 190 -0.10 -3.11 -4.51
C ALA A 190 -0.31 -3.99 -3.26
N PHE A 191 -0.72 -5.24 -3.43
CA PHE A 191 -0.95 -6.23 -2.36
C PHE A 191 -0.04 -7.46 -2.47
N TRP A 192 1.10 -7.33 -3.13
CA TRP A 192 2.07 -8.41 -3.25
C TRP A 192 2.56 -8.90 -1.87
N GLU A 193 2.55 -10.21 -1.61
CA GLU A 193 2.96 -10.81 -0.32
C GLU A 193 2.08 -10.38 0.89
N CYS A 194 0.81 -10.04 0.67
CA CYS A 194 -0.18 -9.94 1.75
C CYS A 194 -0.61 -11.37 2.16
N GLU A 195 0.27 -12.07 2.88
CA GLU A 195 0.17 -13.52 3.11
C GLU A 195 -1.09 -13.93 3.86
N ALA A 196 -1.60 -13.10 4.78
CA ALA A 196 -2.79 -13.38 5.58
C ALA A 196 -4.11 -12.95 4.91
N LEU A 197 -4.06 -12.30 3.72
CA LEU A 197 -5.25 -11.81 3.03
C LEU A 197 -6.10 -12.98 2.54
N GLU A 198 -7.35 -13.09 3.05
CA GLU A 198 -8.24 -14.20 2.73
C GLU A 198 -9.23 -13.89 1.62
N GLU A 199 -9.67 -12.64 1.54
CA GLU A 199 -10.64 -12.16 0.56
C GLU A 199 -10.22 -10.81 -0.01
N PHE A 200 -10.53 -10.58 -1.29
CA PHE A 200 -10.30 -9.29 -1.93
C PHE A 200 -11.50 -8.92 -2.81
N ILE A 201 -12.03 -7.71 -2.62
CA ILE A 201 -13.13 -7.16 -3.41
C ILE A 201 -12.57 -6.03 -4.25
N LEU A 202 -12.68 -6.17 -5.57
CA LEU A 202 -12.20 -5.15 -6.49
C LEU A 202 -13.19 -3.96 -6.52
N PRO A 203 -12.73 -2.72 -6.32
CA PRO A 203 -13.59 -1.54 -6.39
C PRO A 203 -14.22 -1.37 -7.79
N PRO A 204 -15.47 -0.86 -7.87
CA PRO A 204 -16.25 -0.86 -9.11
C PRO A 204 -15.68 0.01 -10.25
N CYS A 205 -14.75 0.92 -9.95
CA CYS A 205 -14.10 1.77 -10.94
C CYS A 205 -12.75 1.22 -11.43
N VAL A 206 -12.28 0.08 -10.90
CA VAL A 206 -11.00 -0.53 -11.30
C VAL A 206 -11.25 -1.59 -12.37
N ASN A 207 -10.81 -1.33 -13.60
CA ASN A 207 -11.08 -2.19 -14.77
C ASN A 207 -9.90 -3.07 -15.17
N ILE A 208 -8.78 -2.94 -14.49
CA ILE A 208 -7.55 -3.71 -14.76
C ILE A 208 -7.02 -4.27 -13.44
N LEU A 209 -6.80 -5.58 -13.41
CA LEU A 209 -5.99 -6.18 -12.38
C LEU A 209 -4.53 -6.04 -12.80
N GLU A 210 -3.83 -5.10 -12.22
CA GLU A 210 -2.45 -4.78 -12.58
C GLU A 210 -1.46 -5.93 -12.32
N GLN A 211 -0.27 -5.83 -12.91
CA GLN A 211 0.81 -6.81 -12.75
C GLN A 211 1.06 -7.12 -11.27
N GLY A 212 0.99 -8.41 -10.90
CA GLY A 212 1.32 -8.89 -9.56
C GLY A 212 0.42 -8.36 -8.45
N LEU A 213 -0.77 -7.85 -8.79
CA LEU A 213 -1.65 -7.18 -7.84
C LEU A 213 -1.81 -7.93 -6.51
N LEU A 214 -2.11 -9.22 -6.58
CA LEU A 214 -2.33 -10.11 -5.43
C LEU A 214 -1.32 -11.27 -5.40
N ALA A 215 -0.16 -11.10 -6.03
CA ALA A 215 0.84 -12.15 -6.09
C ALA A 215 1.32 -12.54 -4.68
N LYS A 216 1.47 -13.86 -4.45
CA LYS A 216 1.89 -14.46 -3.18
C LYS A 216 0.97 -14.17 -1.98
N CYS A 217 -0.30 -13.86 -2.22
CA CYS A 217 -1.33 -13.86 -1.18
C CYS A 217 -1.70 -15.31 -0.87
N VAL A 218 -0.88 -15.97 -0.06
CA VAL A 218 -0.95 -17.44 0.13
C VAL A 218 -2.21 -17.92 0.81
N SER A 219 -2.90 -17.08 1.58
CA SER A 219 -4.17 -17.38 2.24
C SER A 219 -5.40 -16.97 1.44
N LEU A 220 -5.22 -16.35 0.25
CA LEU A 220 -6.32 -15.83 -0.55
C LEU A 220 -7.21 -16.95 -1.07
N LYS A 221 -8.48 -16.94 -0.67
CA LYS A 221 -9.50 -17.96 -1.00
C LYS A 221 -10.49 -17.46 -2.04
N LYS A 222 -10.81 -16.16 -2.00
CA LYS A 222 -11.85 -15.54 -2.81
C LYS A 222 -11.43 -14.17 -3.31
N VAL A 223 -11.71 -13.94 -4.59
CA VAL A 223 -11.63 -12.61 -5.22
C VAL A 223 -12.98 -12.31 -5.86
N ASP A 224 -13.51 -11.13 -5.55
CA ASP A 224 -14.75 -10.64 -6.16
C ASP A 224 -14.38 -9.64 -7.27
N ILE A 225 -14.63 -10.05 -8.53
CA ILE A 225 -14.27 -9.31 -9.73
C ILE A 225 -15.58 -8.91 -10.42
N HIS A 226 -15.85 -7.62 -10.46
CA HIS A 226 -17.09 -7.07 -11.01
C HIS A 226 -17.11 -7.07 -12.56
N ASP A 227 -18.29 -6.91 -13.13
CA ASP A 227 -18.46 -6.63 -14.55
C ASP A 227 -17.77 -5.32 -14.92
N GLY A 228 -17.10 -5.31 -16.08
CA GLY A 228 -16.34 -4.14 -16.54
C GLY A 228 -14.82 -4.30 -16.43
N VAL A 229 -14.32 -5.37 -15.80
CA VAL A 229 -12.88 -5.69 -15.84
C VAL A 229 -12.51 -6.16 -17.24
N LEU A 230 -11.45 -5.53 -17.79
CA LEU A 230 -10.98 -5.74 -19.16
C LEU A 230 -9.77 -6.65 -19.25
N SER A 231 -8.92 -6.65 -18.23
CA SER A 231 -7.69 -7.43 -18.26
C SER A 231 -7.23 -7.92 -16.88
N VAL A 232 -6.62 -9.10 -16.90
CA VAL A 232 -5.86 -9.67 -15.76
C VAL A 232 -4.40 -9.63 -16.13
N GLY A 233 -3.61 -8.82 -15.44
CA GLY A 233 -2.20 -8.55 -15.73
C GLY A 233 -1.27 -9.69 -15.38
N TYR A 234 0.01 -9.53 -15.78
CA TYR A 234 1.07 -10.51 -15.55
C TYR A 234 1.16 -10.92 -14.08
N GLY A 235 1.00 -12.21 -13.81
CA GLY A 235 1.12 -12.75 -12.46
C GLY A 235 0.17 -12.15 -11.42
N ALA A 236 -1.00 -11.63 -11.82
CA ALA A 236 -1.93 -10.96 -10.91
C ALA A 236 -2.27 -11.81 -9.67
N PHE A 237 -2.38 -13.14 -9.84
CA PHE A 237 -2.60 -14.14 -8.78
C PHE A 237 -1.43 -15.12 -8.64
N TYR A 238 -0.22 -14.68 -9.02
CA TYR A 238 0.96 -15.55 -8.96
C TYR A 238 1.20 -16.09 -7.55
N TYR A 239 1.28 -17.44 -7.40
CA TYR A 239 1.45 -18.10 -6.09
C TYR A 239 0.36 -17.77 -5.05
N CYS A 240 -0.92 -17.92 -5.44
CA CYS A 240 -2.06 -17.93 -4.53
C CYS A 240 -2.56 -19.37 -4.33
N PRO A 241 -1.85 -20.22 -3.56
CA PRO A 241 -2.12 -21.66 -3.47
C PRO A 241 -3.45 -22.01 -2.80
N SER A 242 -4.08 -21.06 -2.09
CA SER A 242 -5.37 -21.26 -1.43
C SER A 242 -6.58 -20.81 -2.27
N LEU A 243 -6.35 -20.22 -3.45
CA LEU A 243 -7.41 -19.72 -4.33
C LEU A 243 -8.13 -20.87 -5.01
N VAL A 244 -9.42 -21.05 -4.68
CA VAL A 244 -10.22 -22.22 -5.12
C VAL A 244 -11.02 -21.94 -6.36
N GLU A 245 -11.59 -20.75 -6.44
CA GLU A 245 -12.40 -20.34 -7.59
C GLU A 245 -12.15 -18.89 -7.98
N VAL A 246 -12.25 -18.62 -9.30
CA VAL A 246 -12.20 -17.29 -9.89
C VAL A 246 -13.29 -17.17 -10.92
N HIS A 247 -14.03 -16.08 -10.87
CA HIS A 247 -15.03 -15.71 -11.86
C HIS A 247 -14.55 -14.44 -12.60
N LEU A 248 -14.44 -14.55 -13.92
CA LEU A 248 -14.00 -13.48 -14.81
C LEU A 248 -15.17 -13.03 -15.69
N PRO A 249 -15.43 -11.72 -15.79
CA PRO A 249 -16.65 -11.20 -16.42
C PRO A 249 -16.63 -11.28 -17.96
N ALA A 250 -17.81 -11.07 -18.56
CA ALA A 250 -18.00 -11.03 -20.01
C ALA A 250 -17.22 -9.91 -20.71
N SER A 251 -16.87 -8.85 -20.00
CA SER A 251 -16.06 -7.74 -20.53
C SER A 251 -14.57 -8.08 -20.72
N LEU A 252 -14.10 -9.23 -20.21
CA LEU A 252 -12.69 -9.59 -20.20
C LEU A 252 -12.12 -9.75 -21.62
N GLN A 253 -11.04 -9.06 -21.91
CA GLN A 253 -10.36 -9.06 -23.22
C GLN A 253 -9.03 -9.82 -23.20
N SER A 254 -8.33 -9.82 -22.07
CA SER A 254 -7.02 -10.46 -21.97
C SER A 254 -6.70 -11.01 -20.58
N VAL A 255 -5.94 -12.11 -20.59
CA VAL A 255 -5.27 -12.65 -19.40
C VAL A 255 -3.79 -12.81 -19.72
N GLU A 256 -2.93 -12.17 -18.93
CA GLU A 256 -1.51 -12.17 -19.20
C GLU A 256 -0.78 -13.38 -18.61
N GLU A 257 0.47 -13.54 -19.05
CA GLU A 257 1.35 -14.62 -18.63
C GLU A 257 1.40 -14.77 -17.10
N GLN A 258 1.38 -16.03 -16.64
CA GLN A 258 1.53 -16.42 -15.22
C GLN A 258 0.41 -15.91 -14.28
N ALA A 259 -0.69 -15.40 -14.82
CA ALA A 259 -1.78 -14.83 -13.99
C ALA A 259 -2.21 -15.78 -12.86
N PHE A 260 -2.29 -17.10 -13.12
CA PHE A 260 -2.70 -18.13 -12.16
C PHE A 260 -1.60 -19.16 -11.84
N ARG A 261 -0.34 -18.85 -12.16
CA ARG A 261 0.76 -19.77 -11.85
C ARG A 261 0.91 -19.98 -10.35
N GLY A 262 0.95 -21.24 -9.90
CA GLY A 262 1.05 -21.61 -8.49
C GLY A 262 -0.27 -21.55 -7.72
N CYS A 263 -1.42 -21.36 -8.39
CA CYS A 263 -2.76 -21.46 -7.80
C CYS A 263 -3.18 -22.93 -7.68
N THR A 264 -2.47 -23.71 -6.86
CA THR A 264 -2.60 -25.18 -6.83
C THR A 264 -3.93 -25.69 -6.30
N ALA A 265 -4.68 -24.89 -5.55
CA ALA A 265 -6.03 -25.22 -5.09
C ALA A 265 -7.14 -24.84 -6.10
N LEU A 266 -6.82 -24.18 -7.22
CA LEU A 266 -7.82 -23.74 -8.18
C LEU A 266 -8.56 -24.94 -8.78
N ARG A 267 -9.90 -24.93 -8.65
CA ARG A 267 -10.80 -25.97 -9.14
C ARG A 267 -11.84 -25.44 -10.11
N ARG A 268 -12.19 -24.16 -9.99
CA ARG A 268 -13.17 -23.51 -10.84
C ARG A 268 -12.60 -22.21 -11.41
N LEU A 269 -12.45 -22.14 -12.72
CA LEU A 269 -12.20 -20.90 -13.44
C LEU A 269 -13.38 -20.64 -14.37
N GLN A 270 -14.23 -19.71 -14.02
CA GLN A 270 -15.37 -19.34 -14.83
C GLN A 270 -15.05 -18.08 -15.63
N ILE A 271 -15.42 -18.08 -16.91
CA ILE A 271 -15.26 -16.93 -17.80
C ILE A 271 -16.56 -16.72 -18.55
N ASP A 272 -17.16 -15.54 -18.42
CA ASP A 272 -18.43 -15.22 -19.05
C ASP A 272 -18.26 -14.60 -20.45
N ALA A 273 -17.03 -14.37 -20.91
CA ALA A 273 -16.75 -13.88 -22.26
C ALA A 273 -17.04 -14.95 -23.30
N GLU A 274 -17.86 -14.63 -24.33
CA GLU A 274 -18.16 -15.54 -25.45
C GLU A 274 -16.92 -15.79 -26.33
N ALA A 275 -16.13 -14.74 -26.58
CA ALA A 275 -14.84 -14.85 -27.26
C ALA A 275 -13.73 -15.14 -26.25
N ALA A 276 -12.90 -16.14 -26.50
CA ALA A 276 -11.80 -16.48 -25.62
C ALA A 276 -10.82 -15.30 -25.45
N PRO A 277 -10.58 -14.82 -24.20
CA PRO A 277 -9.68 -13.69 -23.97
C PRO A 277 -8.28 -13.95 -24.50
N MET A 278 -7.60 -12.93 -25.00
CA MET A 278 -6.25 -13.03 -25.52
C MET A 278 -5.27 -13.46 -24.45
N CYS A 279 -4.40 -14.42 -24.77
CA CYS A 279 -3.27 -14.85 -23.95
C CYS A 279 -2.01 -14.90 -24.83
N SER A 280 -0.98 -14.14 -24.46
CA SER A 280 0.29 -14.17 -25.21
C SER A 280 1.12 -15.42 -24.89
N ARG A 281 1.06 -15.89 -23.64
CA ARG A 281 1.79 -17.03 -23.09
C ARG A 281 0.97 -17.75 -22.02
N ASP A 282 1.55 -18.81 -21.43
CA ASP A 282 0.90 -19.62 -20.40
C ASP A 282 0.48 -18.79 -19.19
N ILE A 283 -0.80 -18.86 -18.88
CA ILE A 283 -1.40 -18.16 -17.73
C ILE A 283 -1.26 -18.95 -16.43
N ALA A 284 -0.99 -20.26 -16.53
CA ALA A 284 -0.90 -21.18 -15.40
C ALA A 284 0.18 -22.24 -15.62
N ASP A 285 0.44 -23.07 -14.63
CA ASP A 285 1.26 -24.28 -14.75
C ASP A 285 0.42 -25.50 -15.13
N ALA A 286 1.09 -26.58 -15.50
CA ALA A 286 0.45 -27.82 -15.95
C ALA A 286 -0.54 -28.40 -14.91
N ALA A 287 -0.23 -28.26 -13.61
CA ALA A 287 -1.10 -28.76 -12.56
C ALA A 287 -2.42 -28.03 -12.49
N VAL A 288 -2.44 -26.72 -12.76
CA VAL A 288 -3.68 -25.92 -12.80
C VAL A 288 -4.52 -26.31 -14.03
N TYR A 289 -3.90 -26.45 -15.19
CA TYR A 289 -4.59 -26.87 -16.42
C TYR A 289 -5.25 -28.25 -16.29
N ALA A 290 -4.60 -29.18 -15.58
CA ALA A 290 -5.11 -30.53 -15.37
C ALA A 290 -6.21 -30.62 -14.31
N ASN A 291 -6.15 -29.80 -13.25
CA ASN A 291 -7.01 -29.96 -12.07
C ASN A 291 -8.19 -28.98 -12.02
N ALA A 292 -8.10 -27.83 -12.70
CA ALA A 292 -9.17 -26.87 -12.73
C ALA A 292 -10.17 -27.17 -13.88
N VAL A 293 -11.45 -26.96 -13.60
CA VAL A 293 -12.49 -26.95 -14.65
C VAL A 293 -12.63 -25.52 -15.15
N LEU A 294 -12.49 -25.35 -16.46
CA LEU A 294 -12.78 -24.10 -17.15
C LEU A 294 -14.27 -24.06 -17.53
N TYR A 295 -15.01 -23.14 -16.94
CA TYR A 295 -16.41 -22.92 -17.26
C TYR A 295 -16.54 -21.77 -18.28
N VAL A 296 -17.25 -22.01 -19.39
CA VAL A 296 -17.44 -21.06 -20.48
C VAL A 296 -18.91 -20.93 -20.85
N PRO A 297 -19.32 -19.85 -21.53
CA PRO A 297 -20.70 -19.67 -21.95
C PRO A 297 -21.17 -20.80 -22.87
N LYS A 298 -22.46 -21.05 -22.83
CA LYS A 298 -23.11 -22.09 -23.66
C LYS A 298 -22.80 -21.92 -25.16
N GLY A 299 -22.31 -22.98 -25.79
CA GLY A 299 -21.91 -23.00 -27.19
C GLY A 299 -20.49 -22.50 -27.47
N CYS A 300 -19.74 -22.08 -26.45
CA CYS A 300 -18.39 -21.52 -26.62
C CYS A 300 -17.23 -22.51 -26.39
N VAL A 301 -17.50 -23.77 -26.03
CA VAL A 301 -16.45 -24.79 -25.81
C VAL A 301 -15.52 -24.92 -27.04
N GLY A 302 -16.08 -24.85 -28.26
CA GLY A 302 -15.29 -24.88 -29.50
C GLY A 302 -14.33 -23.70 -29.64
N GLU A 303 -14.79 -22.50 -29.32
CA GLU A 303 -14.01 -21.25 -29.37
C GLU A 303 -12.79 -21.35 -28.44
N TYR A 304 -13.01 -21.75 -27.18
CA TYR A 304 -11.94 -21.93 -26.21
C TYR A 304 -11.02 -23.11 -26.53
N GLY A 305 -11.55 -24.18 -27.17
CA GLY A 305 -10.77 -25.34 -27.62
C GLY A 305 -9.80 -25.04 -28.78
N PHE A 306 -10.08 -24.01 -29.59
CA PHE A 306 -9.17 -23.54 -30.63
C PHE A 306 -8.22 -22.41 -30.14
N ALA A 307 -8.59 -21.74 -29.06
CA ALA A 307 -7.81 -20.63 -28.56
C ALA A 307 -6.52 -21.10 -27.87
N ARG A 308 -5.38 -20.57 -28.33
CA ARG A 308 -4.08 -20.85 -27.74
C ARG A 308 -4.10 -20.55 -26.25
N VAL A 309 -3.54 -21.44 -25.44
CA VAL A 309 -3.49 -21.40 -23.97
C VAL A 309 -4.77 -21.95 -23.33
N TRP A 310 -5.96 -21.51 -23.75
CA TRP A 310 -7.23 -22.01 -23.20
C TRP A 310 -7.45 -23.48 -23.52
N ASN A 311 -6.99 -23.94 -24.67
CA ASN A 311 -7.02 -25.36 -25.09
C ASN A 311 -6.13 -26.30 -24.25
N LYS A 312 -5.38 -25.77 -23.27
CA LYS A 312 -4.60 -26.57 -22.33
C LYS A 312 -5.40 -27.07 -21.14
N PHE A 313 -6.57 -26.48 -20.87
CA PHE A 313 -7.46 -26.98 -19.83
C PHE A 313 -7.99 -28.36 -20.26
N GLU A 314 -7.76 -29.38 -19.44
CA GLU A 314 -8.21 -30.75 -19.70
C GLU A 314 -9.71 -30.91 -19.49
N ASN A 315 -10.32 -30.07 -18.66
CA ASN A 315 -11.75 -30.12 -18.32
C ASN A 315 -12.38 -28.76 -18.69
N VAL A 316 -13.30 -28.76 -19.64
CA VAL A 316 -14.07 -27.57 -20.07
C VAL A 316 -15.54 -27.89 -20.02
N GLU A 317 -16.35 -27.06 -19.35
CA GLU A 317 -17.79 -27.23 -19.18
C GLU A 317 -18.53 -25.94 -19.56
N GLU A 318 -19.77 -26.08 -20.01
CA GLU A 318 -20.68 -24.97 -20.31
C GLU A 318 -21.50 -24.57 -19.07
N ILE A 319 -21.79 -23.24 -18.94
CA ILE A 319 -22.68 -22.68 -17.93
C ILE A 319 -23.95 -22.16 -18.51
#